data_6a0e653aee00886673cc930ed198e6cd
#
_entry.id   6a0e653aee00886673cc930ed198e6cd
#
_cell.length_a   1.000
_cell.length_b   1.000
_cell.length_c   1.000
_cell.angle_alpha   90.00
_cell.angle_beta   90.00
_cell.angle_gamma   90.00
#
_symmetry.space_group_name_H-M   'P 1'
#
loop_
_entity.id
_entity.type
_entity.pdbx_description
1 polymer ?
#
loop_
_entity_poly.entity_id
_entity_poly.type
_entity_poly.pdbx_seq_one_letter_code
_entity_poly.pdbx_strand_id
1 'polypeptide(L)' 'MMEHSAKFNKVKGYYDNGFWNVTMVRNAVTKGWITAEEFEEITGEPYEATDNA' A
#
# COMPACT_ATOMS: atom_id res chain seq x y z
N MET A 1 2.90 19.45 -6.20
CA MET A 1 3.48 18.53 -5.30
C MET A 1 2.48 17.53 -4.77
N MET A 2 2.83 16.29 -4.79
CA MET A 2 1.90 15.25 -4.39
C MET A 2 2.04 14.98 -2.93
N GLU A 3 0.92 14.83 -2.28
CA GLU A 3 0.93 14.43 -0.90
C GLU A 3 0.47 13.00 -0.82
N HIS A 4 1.14 12.25 0.02
CA HIS A 4 0.72 10.88 0.24
C HIS A 4 -0.50 10.85 1.15
N SER A 5 -1.20 9.74 1.12
CA SER A 5 -2.34 9.56 1.98
C SER A 5 -1.91 9.65 3.44
N ALA A 6 -2.85 9.97 4.30
CA ALA A 6 -2.55 10.18 5.71
C ALA A 6 -1.90 8.96 6.34
N LYS A 7 -2.24 7.77 5.88
CA LYS A 7 -1.69 6.56 6.46
C LYS A 7 -0.52 5.99 5.69
N PHE A 8 -0.04 6.71 4.69
CA PHE A 8 1.04 6.20 3.86
C PHE A 8 2.27 5.85 4.69
N ASN A 9 2.71 6.78 5.53
CA ASN A 9 3.92 6.55 6.31
C ASN A 9 3.74 5.40 7.27
N LYS A 10 2.56 5.27 7.84
CA LYS A 10 2.29 4.18 8.77
C LYS A 10 2.36 2.84 8.07
N VAL A 11 1.70 2.73 6.92
CA VAL A 11 1.69 1.48 6.17
C VAL A 11 3.09 1.15 5.68
N LYS A 12 3.79 2.15 5.17
CA LYS A 12 5.15 1.93 4.70
C LYS A 12 6.04 1.43 5.83
N GLY A 13 5.89 2.01 7.00
CA GLY A 13 6.68 1.56 8.14
C GLY A 13 6.40 0.13 8.51
N TYR A 14 5.15 -0.27 8.51
CA TYR A 14 4.79 -1.65 8.82
C TYR A 14 5.43 -2.62 7.82
N TYR A 15 5.41 -2.24 6.55
CA TYR A 15 5.98 -3.11 5.53
C TYR A 15 7.51 -3.15 5.66
N ASP A 16 8.13 -1.99 5.82
CA ASP A 16 9.58 -1.91 5.89
C ASP A 16 10.12 -2.67 7.10
N ASN A 17 9.35 -2.68 8.18
CA ASN A 17 9.79 -3.36 9.40
C ASN A 17 9.42 -4.83 9.43
N GLY A 18 8.77 -5.31 8.39
CA GLY A 18 8.45 -6.72 8.33
C GLY A 18 7.18 -7.12 9.04
N PHE A 19 6.43 -6.14 9.56
CA PHE A 19 5.16 -6.45 10.22
C PHE A 19 4.07 -6.83 9.22
N TRP A 20 4.13 -6.25 8.03
CA TRP A 20 3.11 -6.47 7.00
C TRP A 20 3.77 -7.06 5.77
N ASN A 21 3.03 -7.91 5.06
CA ASN A 21 3.48 -8.40 3.77
C ASN A 21 2.72 -7.68 2.66
N VAL A 22 3.00 -8.06 1.42
CA VAL A 22 2.42 -7.39 0.26
C VAL A 22 0.89 -7.48 0.30
N THR A 23 0.35 -8.62 0.73
CA THR A 23 -1.09 -8.78 0.78
C THR A 23 -1.73 -7.77 1.73
N MET A 24 -1.08 -7.52 2.85
CA MET A 24 -1.62 -6.57 3.81
C MET A 24 -1.57 -5.15 3.27
N VAL A 25 -0.50 -4.80 2.56
CA VAL A 25 -0.41 -3.49 1.96
C VAL A 25 -1.50 -3.34 0.90
N ARG A 26 -1.75 -4.41 0.15
CA ARG A 26 -2.81 -4.38 -0.84
C ARG A 26 -4.17 -4.15 -0.19
N ASN A 27 -4.39 -4.75 0.96
CA ASN A 27 -5.64 -4.53 1.68
C ASN A 27 -5.79 -3.08 2.10
N ALA A 28 -4.69 -2.41 2.39
CA ALA A 28 -4.74 -1.00 2.74
C ALA A 28 -5.24 -0.17 1.56
N VAL A 29 -4.87 -0.57 0.34
CA VAL A 29 -5.40 0.12 -0.84
C VAL A 29 -6.91 -0.09 -0.91
N THR A 30 -7.35 -1.32 -0.70
CA THR A 30 -8.76 -1.63 -0.76
C THR A 30 -9.55 -0.82 0.27
N LYS A 31 -8.97 -0.62 1.44
CA LYS A 31 -9.65 0.12 2.49
C LYS A 31 -9.56 1.63 2.30
N GLY A 32 -8.81 2.08 1.31
CA GLY A 32 -8.69 3.50 1.07
C GLY A 32 -7.65 4.19 1.93
N TRP A 33 -6.81 3.44 2.62
CA TRP A 33 -5.76 4.03 3.44
C TRP A 33 -4.65 4.60 2.59
N ILE A 34 -4.34 3.95 1.48
CA ILE A 34 -3.32 4.42 0.54
C ILE A 34 -3.86 4.20 -0.86
N THR A 35 -3.15 4.75 -1.84
CA THR A 35 -3.54 4.59 -3.24
C THR A 35 -2.76 3.47 -3.87
N ALA A 36 -3.20 3.08 -5.08
CA ALA A 36 -2.47 2.06 -5.83
C ALA A 36 -1.05 2.51 -6.13
N GLU A 37 -0.87 3.80 -6.43
CA GLU A 37 0.47 4.30 -6.69
C GLU A 37 1.33 4.21 -5.45
N GLU A 38 0.75 4.46 -4.30
CA GLU A 38 1.50 4.35 -3.05
C GLU A 38 1.85 2.91 -2.75
N PHE A 39 0.98 1.99 -3.13
CA PHE A 39 1.30 0.57 -3.01
C PHE A 39 2.59 0.25 -3.75
N GLU A 40 2.71 0.77 -4.97
CA GLU A 40 3.91 0.54 -5.75
C GLU A 40 5.13 1.16 -5.10
N GLU A 41 4.97 2.35 -4.53
CA GLU A 41 6.09 2.98 -3.87
C GLU A 41 6.57 2.18 -2.68
N ILE A 42 5.63 1.57 -1.95
CA ILE A 42 5.97 0.85 -0.74
C ILE A 42 6.58 -0.50 -1.05
N THR A 43 5.93 -1.25 -1.94
CA THR A 43 6.32 -2.64 -2.17
C THR A 43 7.23 -2.82 -3.36
N GLY A 44 7.26 -1.86 -4.27
CA GLY A 44 8.03 -1.99 -5.49
C GLY A 44 7.37 -2.83 -6.54
N GLU A 45 6.10 -3.19 -6.35
CA GLU A 45 5.37 -4.01 -7.30
C GLU A 45 4.15 -3.27 -7.78
N PRO A 46 3.74 -3.48 -9.03
CA PRO A 46 2.56 -2.81 -9.53
C PRO A 46 1.31 -3.36 -8.84
N TYR A 47 0.40 -2.48 -8.51
CA TYR A 47 -0.87 -2.90 -7.92
C TYR A 47 -1.82 -3.29 -9.05
N GLU A 48 -2.35 -4.48 -8.95
CA GLU A 48 -3.37 -4.92 -9.89
C GLU A 48 -4.64 -5.16 -9.14
N ALA A 49 -5.63 -4.44 -9.50
CA ALA A 49 -6.90 -4.53 -8.81
C ALA A 49 -7.67 -5.71 -9.34
N THR A 50 -7.05 -6.79 -9.44
CA THR A 50 -7.74 -7.89 -10.00
C THR A 50 -8.53 -8.52 -9.01
N ASP A 51 -8.58 -8.57 -8.38
CA ASP A 51 -9.34 -9.26 -7.63
C ASP A 51 -10.12 -10.11 -7.97
N ASN A 52 -10.27 -10.56 -8.38
CA ASN A 52 -10.92 -11.22 -8.54
C ASN A 52 -11.58 -11.62 -8.08
N ALA A 53 -11.70 -11.42 -8.08
CA ALA A 53 -12.43 -11.70 -7.58
C ALA A 53 -12.78 -12.25 -7.55
#